data_bc500fe783ce91d13d88a5843e601127
#
_entry.id   bc500fe783ce91d13d88a5843e601127
#
_cell.length_a   1.000
_cell.length_b   1.000
_cell.length_c   1.000
_cell.angle_alpha   90.00
_cell.angle_beta   90.00
_cell.angle_gamma   90.00
#
_symmetry.space_group_name_H-M   'P 1'
#
loop_
_entity.id
_entity.type
_entity.pdbx_description
1 polymer ?
#
loop_
_entity_poly.entity_id
_entity_poly.type
_entity_poly.pdbx_seq_one_letter_code
_entity_poly.pdbx_strand_id
1 'polypeptide(L)'
;MLELILPEGMNQQGECLAQSMAEVYQAQVYPFWWKIAAPADENEWEQVTRTLDKHDPQAGVILLGKNAPIEDFAEWFRLVRSSPYACGFAIGRSIFWQAWLDFTSGKLASEEIPDIISQHYLHLIELWDSATNQES
;
A
#
# COMPACT_ATOMS: atom_id res chain seq x y z
N MET A 1 -6.17 -11.99 5.93
CA MET A 1 -5.29 -11.11 5.15
C MET A 1 -3.99 -11.84 4.86
N LEU A 2 -3.50 -11.74 3.63
CA LEU A 2 -2.20 -12.27 3.22
C LEU A 2 -1.34 -11.12 2.70
N GLU A 3 -0.14 -10.96 3.27
CA GLU A 3 0.84 -9.97 2.82
C GLU A 3 1.79 -10.61 1.81
N LEU A 4 1.86 -10.02 0.62
CA LEU A 4 2.76 -10.46 -0.44
C LEU A 4 3.90 -9.45 -0.60
N ILE A 5 5.11 -9.91 -0.33
CA ILE A 5 6.33 -9.11 -0.44
C ILE A 5 7.21 -9.75 -1.51
N LEU A 6 7.39 -9.04 -2.61
CA LEU A 6 8.33 -9.47 -3.65
C LEU A 6 9.77 -9.14 -3.24
N PRO A 7 10.75 -10.00 -3.57
CA PRO A 7 12.17 -9.71 -3.37
C PRO A 7 12.59 -8.40 -4.06
N GLU A 8 13.60 -7.74 -3.49
CA GLU A 8 14.16 -6.54 -4.11
C GLU A 8 14.69 -6.86 -5.51
N GLY A 9 14.40 -5.96 -6.47
CA GLY A 9 14.77 -6.11 -7.88
C GLY A 9 13.75 -6.87 -8.75
N MET A 10 12.78 -7.58 -8.18
CA MET A 10 11.70 -8.21 -8.96
C MET A 10 10.59 -7.24 -9.39
N ASN A 11 10.41 -6.13 -8.69
CA ASN A 11 9.38 -5.13 -8.99
C ASN A 11 9.58 -4.39 -10.34
N GLN A 12 10.70 -4.63 -11.04
CA GLN A 12 10.96 -3.99 -12.34
C GLN A 12 10.33 -4.71 -13.53
N GLN A 13 9.65 -5.83 -13.30
CA GLN A 13 9.01 -6.63 -14.35
C GLN A 13 7.51 -6.80 -14.07
N GLY A 14 6.77 -5.72 -14.01
CA GLY A 14 5.31 -5.54 -13.82
C GLY A 14 4.35 -6.75 -13.74
N GLU A 15 4.81 -7.93 -14.14
CA GLU A 15 4.01 -9.17 -14.12
C GLU A 15 4.15 -9.98 -12.81
N CYS A 16 5.20 -9.71 -12.01
CA CYS A 16 5.53 -10.58 -10.87
C CYS A 16 4.48 -10.57 -9.76
N LEU A 17 3.86 -9.42 -9.49
CA LEU A 17 2.87 -9.29 -8.43
C LEU A 17 1.60 -10.08 -8.75
N ALA A 18 1.00 -9.85 -9.91
CA ALA A 18 -0.20 -10.54 -10.37
C ALA A 18 0.03 -12.05 -10.54
N GLN A 19 1.21 -12.45 -11.05
CA GLN A 19 1.58 -13.85 -11.17
C GLN A 19 1.69 -14.53 -9.80
N SER A 20 2.35 -13.91 -8.83
CA SER A 20 2.47 -14.46 -7.47
C SER A 20 1.10 -14.60 -6.80
N MET A 21 0.20 -13.63 -6.99
CA MET A 21 -1.20 -13.75 -6.54
C MET A 21 -1.91 -14.93 -7.19
N ALA A 22 -1.75 -15.10 -8.49
CA ALA A 22 -2.35 -16.25 -9.23
C ALA A 22 -1.83 -17.59 -8.73
N GLU A 23 -0.54 -17.72 -8.40
CA GLU A 23 0.04 -18.94 -7.81
C GLU A 23 -0.58 -19.27 -6.44
N VAL A 24 -0.83 -18.27 -5.60
CA VAL A 24 -1.53 -18.46 -4.32
C VAL A 24 -2.95 -18.97 -4.54
N TYR A 25 -3.68 -18.43 -5.52
CA TYR A 25 -5.01 -18.93 -5.88
C TYR A 25 -4.97 -20.35 -6.46
N GLN A 26 -3.95 -20.68 -7.26
CA GLN A 26 -3.75 -22.07 -7.75
C GLN A 26 -3.51 -23.05 -6.60
N ALA A 27 -2.87 -22.60 -5.53
CA ALA A 27 -2.73 -23.38 -4.29
C ALA A 27 -4.02 -23.43 -3.44
N GLN A 28 -5.15 -22.95 -3.98
CA GLN A 28 -6.45 -22.90 -3.32
C GLN A 28 -6.48 -22.06 -2.02
N VAL A 29 -5.66 -21.03 -1.95
CA VAL A 29 -5.67 -20.05 -0.86
C VAL A 29 -6.38 -18.79 -1.36
N TYR A 30 -7.45 -18.40 -0.65
CA TYR A 30 -8.31 -17.25 -0.99
C TYR A 30 -8.29 -16.24 0.15
N PRO A 31 -7.33 -15.26 0.14
CA PRO A 31 -7.26 -14.25 1.19
C PRO A 31 -8.41 -13.25 1.03
N PHE A 32 -9.10 -12.95 2.08
CA PHE A 32 -10.13 -11.91 2.09
C PHE A 32 -9.54 -10.54 1.72
N TRP A 33 -8.33 -10.26 2.20
CA TRP A 33 -7.55 -9.08 1.82
C TRP A 33 -6.14 -9.47 1.41
N TRP A 34 -5.70 -8.91 0.30
CA TRP A 34 -4.32 -8.86 -0.12
C TRP A 34 -3.65 -7.60 0.42
N LYS A 35 -2.52 -7.72 1.08
CA LYS A 35 -1.67 -6.60 1.45
C LYS A 35 -0.43 -6.63 0.55
N ILE A 36 -0.32 -5.66 -0.34
CA ILE A 36 0.69 -5.62 -1.40
C ILE A 36 1.39 -4.27 -1.46
N ALA A 37 2.58 -4.24 -2.07
CA ALA A 37 3.23 -2.98 -2.43
C ALA A 37 2.37 -2.22 -3.45
N ALA A 38 2.54 -0.90 -3.49
CA ALA A 38 1.93 -0.12 -4.57
C ALA A 38 2.42 -0.63 -5.93
N PRO A 39 1.51 -0.80 -6.90
CA PRO A 39 1.90 -1.11 -8.28
C PRO A 39 2.81 -0.02 -8.86
N ALA A 40 3.70 -0.40 -9.76
CA ALA A 40 4.64 0.55 -10.37
C ALA A 40 3.94 1.51 -11.35
N ASP A 41 2.89 1.03 -12.01
CA ASP A 41 2.13 1.77 -13.00
C ASP A 41 0.70 1.20 -13.18
N GLU A 42 -0.09 1.84 -14.04
CA GLU A 42 -1.45 1.42 -14.36
C GLU A 42 -1.51 0.01 -14.97
N ASN A 43 -0.52 -0.38 -15.76
CA ASN A 43 -0.51 -1.71 -16.39
C ASN A 43 -0.33 -2.81 -15.32
N GLU A 44 0.56 -2.62 -14.35
CA GLU A 44 0.70 -3.57 -13.24
C GLU A 44 -0.59 -3.63 -12.40
N TRP A 45 -1.22 -2.50 -12.13
CA TRP A 45 -2.50 -2.46 -11.44
C TRP A 45 -3.61 -3.18 -12.21
N GLU A 46 -3.68 -3.00 -13.51
CA GLU A 46 -4.65 -3.71 -14.37
C GLU A 46 -4.44 -5.23 -14.33
N GLN A 47 -3.19 -5.70 -14.29
CA GLN A 47 -2.90 -7.13 -14.16
C GLN A 47 -3.34 -7.68 -12.79
N VAL A 48 -3.14 -6.93 -11.71
CA VAL A 48 -3.64 -7.28 -10.37
C VAL A 48 -5.16 -7.39 -10.38
N THR A 49 -5.87 -6.40 -10.90
CA THR A 49 -7.34 -6.39 -10.93
C THR A 49 -7.90 -7.50 -11.81
N ARG A 50 -7.31 -7.77 -12.96
CA ARG A 50 -7.68 -8.93 -13.82
C ARG A 50 -7.48 -10.27 -13.09
N THR A 51 -6.44 -10.38 -12.27
CA THR A 51 -6.22 -11.60 -11.47
C THR A 51 -7.31 -11.77 -10.42
N LEU A 52 -7.71 -10.69 -9.77
CA LEU A 52 -8.83 -10.69 -8.82
C LEU A 52 -10.16 -11.01 -9.52
N ASP A 53 -10.46 -10.36 -10.64
CA ASP A 53 -11.68 -10.64 -11.44
C ASP A 53 -11.81 -12.12 -11.78
N LYS A 54 -10.68 -12.74 -12.13
CA LYS A 54 -10.63 -14.14 -12.54
C LYS A 54 -10.79 -15.14 -11.40
N HIS A 55 -10.19 -14.84 -10.23
CA HIS A 55 -10.03 -15.83 -9.17
C HIS A 55 -10.89 -15.56 -7.94
N ASP A 56 -11.04 -14.31 -7.54
CA ASP A 56 -11.80 -13.90 -6.34
C ASP A 56 -12.27 -12.44 -6.42
N PRO A 57 -13.38 -12.16 -7.11
CA PRO A 57 -13.90 -10.80 -7.27
C PRO A 57 -14.36 -10.12 -5.97
N GLN A 58 -14.37 -10.83 -4.85
CA GLN A 58 -14.75 -10.28 -3.54
C GLN A 58 -13.54 -9.92 -2.66
N ALA A 59 -12.33 -10.31 -3.06
CA ALA A 59 -11.13 -9.97 -2.32
C ALA A 59 -10.84 -8.47 -2.42
N GLY A 60 -10.32 -7.89 -1.32
CA GLY A 60 -9.87 -6.50 -1.28
C GLY A 60 -8.35 -6.38 -1.33
N VAL A 61 -7.88 -5.19 -1.70
CA VAL A 61 -6.45 -4.83 -1.72
C VAL A 61 -6.18 -3.72 -0.70
N ILE A 62 -5.15 -3.93 0.11
CA ILE A 62 -4.61 -2.97 1.08
C ILE A 62 -3.16 -2.69 0.69
N LEU A 63 -2.81 -1.42 0.49
CA LEU A 63 -1.44 -1.04 0.16
C LEU A 63 -0.53 -1.04 1.39
N LEU A 64 0.68 -1.57 1.23
CA LEU A 64 1.74 -1.48 2.23
C LEU A 64 2.74 -0.36 1.88
N GLY A 65 3.42 0.18 2.91
CA GLY A 65 4.27 1.36 2.73
C GLY A 65 5.72 1.10 2.38
N LYS A 66 6.26 -0.10 2.61
CA LYS A 66 7.70 -0.44 2.40
C LYS A 66 8.70 0.58 2.97
N ASN A 67 8.33 1.36 3.99
CA ASN A 67 9.14 2.45 4.53
C ASN A 67 9.41 3.58 3.52
N ALA A 68 8.52 3.76 2.54
CA ALA A 68 8.61 4.85 1.58
C ALA A 68 8.35 6.22 2.23
N PRO A 69 8.88 7.30 1.64
CA PRO A 69 8.52 8.67 2.02
C PRO A 69 7.00 8.90 1.89
N ILE A 70 6.46 9.78 2.75
CA ILE A 70 5.01 10.05 2.74
C ILE A 70 4.56 10.68 1.41
N GLU A 71 5.42 11.42 0.77
CA GLU A 71 5.18 12.10 -0.49
C GLU A 71 4.84 11.14 -1.65
N ASP A 72 5.37 9.91 -1.62
CA ASP A 72 5.15 8.91 -2.66
C ASP A 72 3.71 8.36 -2.66
N PHE A 73 3.03 8.44 -1.50
CA PHE A 73 1.70 7.86 -1.36
C PHE A 73 0.61 8.57 -2.16
N ALA A 74 0.77 9.86 -2.45
CA ALA A 74 -0.19 10.60 -3.25
C ALA A 74 -0.37 9.98 -4.65
N GLU A 75 0.74 9.61 -5.30
CA GLU A 75 0.72 8.96 -6.61
C GLU A 75 0.18 7.53 -6.52
N TRP A 76 0.60 6.77 -5.52
CA TRP A 76 0.15 5.39 -5.33
C TRP A 76 -1.35 5.30 -5.07
N PHE A 77 -1.89 6.19 -4.24
CA PHE A 77 -3.32 6.22 -3.95
C PHE A 77 -4.12 6.62 -5.20
N ARG A 78 -3.66 7.62 -5.95
CA ARG A 78 -4.31 8.02 -7.20
C ARG A 78 -4.38 6.88 -8.22
N LEU A 79 -3.32 6.06 -8.29
CA LEU A 79 -3.25 4.91 -9.20
C LEU A 79 -4.34 3.86 -8.92
N VAL A 80 -4.64 3.60 -7.64
CA VAL A 80 -5.49 2.46 -7.26
C VAL A 80 -6.89 2.85 -6.81
N ARG A 81 -7.08 4.08 -6.32
CA ARG A 81 -8.25 4.48 -5.53
C ARG A 81 -9.60 4.42 -6.28
N SER A 82 -9.59 4.59 -7.59
CA SER A 82 -10.80 4.46 -8.45
C SER A 82 -11.27 3.00 -8.58
N SER A 83 -10.41 2.05 -8.28
CA SER A 83 -10.73 0.62 -8.39
C SER A 83 -11.60 0.13 -7.23
N PRO A 84 -12.62 -0.70 -7.49
CA PRO A 84 -13.45 -1.30 -6.43
C PRO A 84 -12.67 -2.25 -5.51
N TYR A 85 -11.48 -2.69 -5.92
CA TYR A 85 -10.63 -3.56 -5.14
C TYR A 85 -9.80 -2.82 -4.08
N ALA A 86 -9.56 -1.52 -4.25
CA ALA A 86 -8.73 -0.73 -3.34
C ALA A 86 -9.50 -0.40 -2.05
N CYS A 87 -9.20 -1.14 -0.97
CA CYS A 87 -9.90 -1.02 0.31
C CYS A 87 -9.24 -0.04 1.27
N GLY A 88 -7.95 0.28 1.10
CA GLY A 88 -7.22 1.16 2.00
C GLY A 88 -5.72 0.91 2.00
N PHE A 89 -5.11 1.30 3.09
CA PHE A 89 -3.67 1.14 3.31
C PHE A 89 -3.35 0.65 4.73
N ALA A 90 -2.22 -0.04 4.88
CA ALA A 90 -1.69 -0.47 6.17
C ALA A 90 -0.20 -0.11 6.23
N ILE A 91 0.08 1.10 6.67
CA ILE A 91 1.38 1.76 6.67
C ILE A 91 1.83 1.94 8.12
N GLY A 92 3.05 1.55 8.42
CA GLY A 92 3.62 1.66 9.77
C GLY A 92 4.87 2.52 9.78
N ARG A 93 6.00 1.97 9.34
CA ARG A 93 7.32 2.62 9.44
C ARG A 93 7.39 4.00 8.80
N SER A 94 6.77 4.21 7.65
CA SER A 94 6.69 5.54 7.02
C SER A 94 6.06 6.61 7.92
N ILE A 95 5.21 6.21 8.88
CA ILE A 95 4.55 7.12 9.81
C ILE A 95 5.42 7.43 11.03
N PHE A 96 6.07 6.41 11.63
CA PHE A 96 6.68 6.56 12.95
C PHE A 96 8.21 6.45 12.97
N TRP A 97 8.84 5.88 11.94
CA TRP A 97 10.25 5.50 12.02
C TRP A 97 11.18 6.70 12.19
N GLN A 98 10.95 7.79 11.48
CA GLN A 98 11.77 9.00 11.63
C GLN A 98 11.62 9.61 13.02
N ALA A 99 10.40 9.70 13.55
CA ALA A 99 10.16 10.18 14.91
C ALA A 99 10.88 9.32 15.96
N TRP A 100 10.91 7.99 15.76
CA TRP A 100 11.66 7.09 16.62
C TRP A 100 13.17 7.32 16.55
N LEU A 101 13.75 7.50 15.37
CA LEU A 101 15.17 7.80 15.20
C LEU A 101 15.55 9.15 15.84
N ASP A 102 14.73 10.17 15.68
CA ASP A 102 14.97 11.49 16.25
C ASP A 102 14.85 11.46 17.78
N PHE A 103 13.94 10.70 18.32
CA PHE A 103 13.85 10.46 19.77
C PHE A 103 15.10 9.72 20.29
N THR A 104 15.49 8.62 19.68
CA THR A 104 16.65 7.83 20.15
C THR A 104 17.98 8.57 20.02
N SER A 105 18.06 9.54 19.11
CA SER A 105 19.22 10.43 18.95
C SER A 105 19.19 11.68 19.82
N GLY A 106 18.13 11.86 20.64
CA GLY A 106 17.97 13.01 21.54
C GLY A 106 17.54 14.30 20.86
N LYS A 107 17.07 14.25 19.62
CA LYS A 107 16.57 15.42 18.86
C LYS A 107 15.09 15.72 19.13
N LEU A 108 14.35 14.72 19.61
CA LEU A 108 12.90 14.80 19.85
C LEU A 108 12.59 14.34 21.26
N ALA A 109 11.70 15.04 21.96
CA ALA A 109 11.19 14.59 23.25
C ALA A 109 10.09 13.53 23.09
N SER A 110 9.94 12.65 24.07
CA SER A 110 8.95 11.57 24.03
C SER A 110 7.52 12.05 23.88
N GLU A 111 7.23 13.21 24.46
CA GLU A 111 5.91 13.85 24.47
C GLU A 111 5.48 14.36 23.09
N GLU A 112 6.44 14.61 22.19
CA GLU A 112 6.20 15.10 20.81
C GLU A 112 5.89 13.96 19.83
N ILE A 113 6.28 12.71 20.13
CA ILE A 113 6.13 11.55 19.23
C ILE A 113 4.67 11.31 18.85
N PRO A 114 3.68 11.29 19.76
CA PRO A 114 2.28 11.03 19.41
C PRO A 114 1.72 12.06 18.43
N ASP A 115 2.08 13.33 18.56
CA ASP A 115 1.59 14.40 17.69
C ASP A 115 2.16 14.23 16.26
N ILE A 116 3.44 13.92 16.13
CA ILE A 116 4.07 13.68 14.83
C ILE A 116 3.44 12.45 14.13
N ILE A 117 3.28 11.36 14.85
CA ILE A 117 2.63 10.14 14.31
C ILE A 117 1.21 10.44 13.87
N SER A 118 0.45 11.19 14.69
CA SER A 118 -0.92 11.57 14.37
C SER A 118 -1.00 12.43 13.11
N GLN A 119 -0.11 13.43 12.98
CA GLN A 119 -0.05 14.29 11.81
C GLN A 119 0.26 13.51 10.53
N HIS A 120 1.25 12.61 10.57
CA HIS A 120 1.59 11.76 9.43
C HIS A 120 0.43 10.85 9.03
N TYR A 121 -0.25 10.26 10.01
CA TYR A 121 -1.39 9.37 9.74
C TYR A 121 -2.57 10.14 9.15
N LEU A 122 -2.93 11.29 9.71
CA LEU A 122 -3.99 12.15 9.20
C LEU A 122 -3.70 12.63 7.78
N HIS A 123 -2.45 12.99 7.51
CA HIS A 123 -2.03 13.38 6.17
C HIS A 123 -2.21 12.24 5.14
N LEU A 124 -1.89 10.99 5.51
CA LEU A 124 -2.15 9.85 4.63
C LEU A 124 -3.66 9.62 4.39
N ILE A 125 -4.51 9.85 5.37
CA ILE A 125 -5.97 9.79 5.19
C ILE A 125 -6.42 10.88 4.20
N GLU A 126 -5.94 12.11 4.35
CA GLU A 126 -6.25 13.20 3.42
C GLU A 126 -5.82 12.89 1.98
N LEU A 127 -4.63 12.31 1.80
CA LEU A 127 -4.15 11.87 0.48
C LEU A 127 -5.03 10.78 -0.11
N TRP A 128 -5.44 9.80 0.71
CA TRP A 128 -6.34 8.72 0.29
C TRP A 128 -7.72 9.24 -0.15
N ASP A 129 -8.29 10.13 0.63
CA ASP A 129 -9.60 10.71 0.35
C ASP A 129 -9.57 11.64 -0.87
N SER A 130 -8.50 12.42 -1.01
CA SER A 130 -8.30 13.33 -2.15
C SER A 130 -8.09 12.59 -3.48
N ALA A 131 -7.52 11.39 -3.44
CA ALA A 131 -7.28 10.58 -4.64
C ALA A 131 -8.58 10.16 -5.36
N THR A 132 -9.73 10.19 -4.67
CA THR A 132 -11.04 9.87 -5.25
C THR A 132 -11.66 11.04 -6.02
N ASN A 133 -11.26 12.27 -5.72
CA ASN A 133 -11.94 13.49 -6.20
C ASN A 133 -11.37 14.06 -7.52
N GLN A 134 -10.45 13.39 -8.17
CA GLN A 134 -9.81 13.90 -9.41
C GLN A 134 -10.44 13.39 -10.71
N GLU A 135 -11.52 12.65 -10.66
CA GLU A 135 -12.32 12.23 -11.82
C GLU A 135 -13.56 13.13 -12.00
N SER A 136 -13.35 14.43 -12.14
CA SER A 136 -14.43 15.38 -12.51
C SER A 136 -13.99 16.26 -13.66
#